data_b04f8e9d01e09cfb6d62978a0f1d2d35
#
_entry.id   b04f8e9d01e09cfb6d62978a0f1d2d35
#
_cell.length_a   1.000
_cell.length_b   1.000
_cell.length_c   1.000
_cell.angle_alpha   90.00
_cell.angle_beta   90.00
_cell.angle_gamma   90.00
#
_symmetry.space_group_name_H-M   'P 1'
#
loop_
_entity.id
_entity.type
_entity.pdbx_description
1 polymer ?
#
loop_
_entity_poly.entity_id
_entity_poly.type
_entity_poly.pdbx_seq_one_letter_code
_entity_poly.pdbx_strand_id
1 'polypeptide(L)'
;MSALRVLLRPGWIALGLVVVGFAALCFSVLAPWQLGKNSSTTERNDLIRHAVATAPAPLGEVVADPSVFDPKTEWREVVLTGRYRPDQQILLRLRSIEGQPAVEVLTPFASDHGAFLVHRGFVRPPKAADLPAVAPPPAGPVTIHGRIRASEGTSPGRGVAPIGHTMTAYSIDPADAERALGTSLAPFYLQLSADQPGSLSPIALPQLESGPYLSYGLQWLAFGIMAPLGVAYFLYTEIRQRRRRPEDVAPTSPDTKERLRAAGIRSGSAQRPTIGAAPTTEDSDDEVKRKLADRYGSG
;
A
#
# COMPACT_ATOMS: atom_id res chain seq x y z
N MET A 1 -40.71 29.14 16.51
CA MET A 1 -39.80 29.41 15.33
C MET A 1 -39.79 28.17 14.48
N SER A 2 -39.98 28.30 13.15
CA SER A 2 -40.06 27.14 12.26
C SER A 2 -38.72 26.39 12.20
N ALA A 3 -38.76 25.06 12.17
CA ALA A 3 -37.57 24.19 12.03
C ALA A 3 -36.66 24.61 10.86
N LEU A 4 -37.24 25.20 9.83
CA LEU A 4 -36.53 25.74 8.66
C LEU A 4 -35.52 26.85 9.03
N ARG A 5 -35.81 27.71 10.02
CA ARG A 5 -34.89 28.77 10.47
C ARG A 5 -33.63 28.24 11.18
N VAL A 6 -33.69 27.03 11.74
CA VAL A 6 -32.53 26.40 12.37
C VAL A 6 -31.60 25.84 11.29
N LEU A 7 -32.16 25.20 10.25
CA LEU A 7 -31.44 24.64 9.11
C LEU A 7 -30.76 25.73 8.28
N LEU A 8 -31.35 26.93 8.17
CA LEU A 8 -30.80 28.05 7.39
C LEU A 8 -29.70 28.86 8.13
N ARG A 9 -29.27 28.44 9.32
CA ARG A 9 -28.10 29.06 9.95
C ARG A 9 -26.82 28.72 9.17
N PRO A 10 -25.93 29.69 8.94
CA PRO A 10 -24.74 29.48 8.10
C PRO A 10 -23.85 28.31 8.58
N GLY A 11 -23.76 28.08 9.89
CA GLY A 11 -23.02 26.94 10.45
C GLY A 11 -23.61 25.58 10.08
N TRP A 12 -24.94 25.42 10.03
CA TRP A 12 -25.58 24.16 9.63
C TRP A 12 -25.51 23.93 8.12
N ILE A 13 -25.59 25.00 7.33
CA ILE A 13 -25.38 24.91 5.87
C ILE A 13 -23.93 24.47 5.58
N ALA A 14 -22.95 25.12 6.22
CA ALA A 14 -21.55 24.77 6.07
C ALA A 14 -21.29 23.31 6.47
N LEU A 15 -21.82 22.85 7.62
CA LEU A 15 -21.71 21.47 8.05
C LEU A 15 -22.36 20.51 7.05
N GLY A 16 -23.54 20.84 6.54
CA GLY A 16 -24.24 20.04 5.53
C GLY A 16 -23.42 19.89 4.25
N LEU A 17 -22.83 20.98 3.75
CA LEU A 17 -21.96 20.97 2.57
C LEU A 17 -20.71 20.09 2.79
N VAL A 18 -20.08 20.22 3.96
CA VAL A 18 -18.91 19.39 4.31
C VAL A 18 -19.29 17.91 4.35
N VAL A 19 -20.41 17.56 4.97
CA VAL A 19 -20.85 16.15 5.08
C VAL A 19 -21.27 15.58 3.74
N VAL A 20 -21.98 16.36 2.90
CA VAL A 20 -22.33 15.93 1.54
C VAL A 20 -21.06 15.76 0.69
N GLY A 21 -20.12 16.72 0.75
CA GLY A 21 -18.84 16.62 0.08
C GLY A 21 -18.03 15.42 0.54
N PHE A 22 -17.98 15.15 1.84
CA PHE A 22 -17.32 13.98 2.40
C PHE A 22 -17.99 12.67 1.95
N ALA A 23 -19.32 12.58 1.99
CA ALA A 23 -20.04 11.40 1.50
C ALA A 23 -19.78 11.17 0.00
N ALA A 24 -19.85 12.24 -0.80
CA ALA A 24 -19.52 12.17 -2.23
C ALA A 24 -18.09 11.66 -2.46
N LEU A 25 -17.11 12.14 -1.69
CA LEU A 25 -15.72 11.67 -1.75
C LEU A 25 -15.61 10.19 -1.38
N CYS A 26 -16.30 9.74 -0.33
CA CYS A 26 -16.33 8.33 0.06
C CYS A 26 -16.86 7.42 -1.05
N PHE A 27 -17.99 7.78 -1.67
CA PHE A 27 -18.64 6.93 -2.68
C PHE A 27 -17.99 7.03 -4.05
N SER A 28 -17.47 8.21 -4.45
CA SER A 28 -16.98 8.44 -5.81
C SER A 28 -15.49 8.17 -5.96
N VAL A 29 -14.71 8.26 -4.88
CA VAL A 29 -13.25 8.17 -4.96
C VAL A 29 -12.71 7.10 -4.03
N LEU A 30 -12.92 7.22 -2.72
CA LEU A 30 -12.22 6.38 -1.73
C LEU A 30 -12.65 4.92 -1.77
N ALA A 31 -13.96 4.65 -1.78
CA ALA A 31 -14.46 3.27 -1.85
C ALA A 31 -14.15 2.61 -3.21
N PRO A 32 -14.42 3.22 -4.39
CA PRO A 32 -14.06 2.64 -5.68
C PRO A 32 -12.56 2.39 -5.82
N TRP A 33 -11.71 3.32 -5.36
CA TRP A 33 -10.27 3.13 -5.38
C TRP A 33 -9.81 1.91 -4.57
N GLN A 34 -10.31 1.75 -3.33
CA GLN A 34 -9.97 0.61 -2.49
C GLN A 34 -10.53 -0.72 -3.03
N LEU A 35 -11.77 -0.72 -3.51
CA LEU A 35 -12.38 -1.91 -4.08
C LEU A 35 -11.71 -2.32 -5.39
N GLY A 36 -11.31 -1.35 -6.24
CA GLY A 36 -10.53 -1.60 -7.44
C GLY A 36 -9.15 -2.19 -7.13
N LYS A 37 -8.48 -1.68 -6.08
CA LYS A 37 -7.21 -2.25 -5.60
C LYS A 37 -7.39 -3.70 -5.12
N ASN A 38 -8.50 -3.98 -4.43
CA ASN A 38 -8.84 -5.34 -4.00
C ASN A 38 -9.04 -6.30 -5.18
N SER A 39 -9.79 -5.88 -6.21
CA SER A 39 -10.03 -6.71 -7.41
C SER A 39 -8.71 -7.07 -8.11
N SER A 40 -7.88 -6.06 -8.39
CA SER A 40 -6.59 -6.27 -9.06
C SER A 40 -5.66 -7.19 -8.27
N THR A 41 -5.64 -7.06 -6.94
CA THR A 41 -4.85 -7.94 -6.08
C THR A 41 -5.38 -9.37 -6.09
N THR A 42 -6.71 -9.54 -6.06
CA THR A 42 -7.35 -10.85 -6.10
C THR A 42 -7.08 -11.55 -7.44
N GLU A 43 -7.28 -10.85 -8.56
CA GLU A 43 -7.00 -11.38 -9.91
C GLU A 43 -5.55 -11.83 -10.05
N ARG A 44 -4.60 -11.01 -9.60
CA ARG A 44 -3.18 -11.37 -9.60
C ARG A 44 -2.89 -12.60 -8.74
N ASN A 45 -3.45 -12.65 -7.54
CA ASN A 45 -3.27 -13.80 -6.65
C ASN A 45 -3.84 -15.09 -7.24
N ASP A 46 -5.01 -15.01 -7.89
CA ASP A 46 -5.65 -16.16 -8.51
C ASP A 46 -4.86 -16.65 -9.73
N LEU A 47 -4.32 -15.74 -10.54
CA LEU A 47 -3.42 -16.07 -11.64
C LEU A 47 -2.18 -16.80 -11.13
N ILE A 48 -1.53 -16.29 -10.09
CA ILE A 48 -0.35 -16.92 -9.48
C ILE A 48 -0.69 -18.30 -8.91
N ARG A 49 -1.76 -18.43 -8.13
CA ARG A 49 -2.19 -19.72 -7.55
C ARG A 49 -2.45 -20.75 -8.62
N HIS A 50 -3.20 -20.37 -9.66
CA HIS A 50 -3.55 -21.26 -10.76
C HIS A 50 -2.30 -21.70 -11.53
N ALA A 51 -1.43 -20.74 -11.87
CA ALA A 51 -0.20 -21.01 -12.59
C ALA A 51 0.76 -21.92 -11.81
N VAL A 52 0.88 -21.71 -10.49
CA VAL A 52 1.75 -22.53 -9.62
C VAL A 52 1.18 -23.94 -9.39
N ALA A 53 -0.15 -24.08 -9.32
CA ALA A 53 -0.81 -25.37 -9.13
C ALA A 53 -0.83 -26.23 -10.40
N THR A 54 -0.63 -25.63 -11.58
CA THR A 54 -0.67 -26.33 -12.86
C THR A 54 0.70 -26.95 -13.18
N ALA A 55 0.71 -28.21 -13.58
CA ALA A 55 1.94 -28.91 -13.94
C ALA A 55 2.70 -28.21 -15.07
N PRO A 56 4.06 -28.28 -15.06
CA PRO A 56 4.86 -27.79 -16.17
C PRO A 56 4.45 -28.43 -17.50
N ALA A 57 4.46 -27.66 -18.58
CA ALA A 57 4.15 -28.14 -19.92
C ALA A 57 5.19 -27.65 -20.94
N PRO A 58 5.38 -28.32 -22.08
CA PRO A 58 6.21 -27.81 -23.16
C PRO A 58 5.84 -26.37 -23.54
N LEU A 59 6.86 -25.54 -23.81
CA LEU A 59 6.63 -24.12 -24.13
C LEU A 59 5.60 -23.94 -25.26
N GLY A 60 5.70 -24.72 -26.33
CA GLY A 60 4.79 -24.61 -27.48
C GLY A 60 3.34 -25.01 -27.21
N GLU A 61 3.03 -25.69 -26.10
CA GLU A 61 1.67 -25.97 -25.67
C GLU A 61 1.06 -24.81 -24.88
N VAL A 62 1.91 -23.97 -24.24
CA VAL A 62 1.47 -22.85 -23.40
C VAL A 62 1.50 -21.54 -24.18
N VAL A 63 2.47 -21.36 -25.05
CA VAL A 63 2.71 -20.14 -25.83
C VAL A 63 2.61 -20.48 -27.31
N ALA A 64 1.50 -20.09 -27.94
CA ALA A 64 1.26 -20.36 -29.36
C ALA A 64 2.19 -19.53 -30.28
N ASP A 65 2.47 -18.30 -29.92
CA ASP A 65 3.36 -17.38 -30.62
C ASP A 65 4.33 -16.73 -29.63
N PRO A 66 5.61 -17.15 -29.62
CA PRO A 66 6.63 -16.57 -28.75
C PRO A 66 6.97 -15.08 -29.02
N SER A 67 6.53 -14.53 -30.15
CA SER A 67 6.75 -13.11 -30.48
C SER A 67 5.78 -12.18 -29.74
N VAL A 68 4.75 -12.71 -29.06
CA VAL A 68 3.73 -11.95 -28.34
C VAL A 68 3.62 -12.46 -26.91
N PHE A 69 3.61 -11.54 -25.97
CA PHE A 69 3.36 -11.87 -24.55
C PHE A 69 1.86 -11.90 -24.27
N ASP A 70 1.33 -13.05 -23.84
CA ASP A 70 -0.03 -13.15 -23.29
C ASP A 70 0.03 -13.05 -21.75
N PRO A 71 -0.56 -12.02 -21.13
CA PRO A 71 -0.59 -11.86 -19.67
C PRO A 71 -1.20 -13.06 -18.92
N LYS A 72 -2.06 -13.84 -19.55
CA LYS A 72 -2.67 -15.03 -18.96
C LYS A 72 -1.69 -16.19 -18.76
N THR A 73 -0.56 -16.18 -19.48
CA THR A 73 0.50 -17.17 -19.35
C THR A 73 1.53 -16.80 -18.27
N GLU A 74 1.44 -15.61 -17.69
CA GLU A 74 2.37 -15.20 -16.65
C GLU A 74 2.34 -16.17 -15.46
N TRP A 75 3.51 -16.46 -14.91
CA TRP A 75 3.74 -17.45 -13.85
C TRP A 75 3.60 -18.92 -14.25
N ARG A 76 3.08 -19.23 -15.45
CA ARG A 76 3.06 -20.61 -15.94
C ARG A 76 4.47 -21.16 -16.04
N GLU A 77 4.67 -22.38 -15.52
CA GLU A 77 5.93 -23.08 -15.65
C GLU A 77 5.96 -23.84 -16.98
N VAL A 78 7.01 -23.61 -17.74
CA VAL A 78 7.23 -24.21 -19.05
C VAL A 78 8.53 -24.99 -19.09
N VAL A 79 8.57 -25.98 -19.96
CA VAL A 79 9.75 -26.82 -20.22
C VAL A 79 10.23 -26.53 -21.63
N LEU A 80 11.52 -26.27 -21.78
CA LEU A 80 12.14 -26.09 -23.09
C LEU A 80 13.57 -26.60 -23.11
N THR A 81 14.00 -27.09 -24.29
CA THR A 81 15.36 -27.59 -24.53
C THR A 81 16.10 -26.60 -25.42
N GLY A 82 17.36 -26.34 -25.11
CA GLY A 82 18.17 -25.39 -25.87
C GLY A 82 19.59 -25.23 -25.29
N ARG A 83 20.20 -24.09 -25.58
CA ARG A 83 21.57 -23.76 -25.16
C ARG A 83 21.66 -22.35 -24.62
N TYR A 84 22.39 -22.17 -23.53
CA TYR A 84 22.76 -20.86 -23.03
C TYR A 84 23.76 -20.15 -23.92
N ARG A 85 23.73 -18.81 -23.94
CA ARG A 85 24.73 -17.94 -24.58
C ARG A 85 25.49 -17.17 -23.50
N PRO A 86 26.48 -17.76 -22.83
CA PRO A 86 27.14 -17.15 -21.66
C PRO A 86 27.93 -15.89 -21.99
N ASP A 87 28.34 -15.70 -23.24
CA ASP A 87 28.99 -14.52 -23.79
C ASP A 87 28.07 -13.28 -23.80
N GLN A 88 26.77 -13.50 -23.75
CA GLN A 88 25.74 -12.47 -23.76
C GLN A 88 25.07 -12.29 -22.39
N GLN A 89 25.73 -12.67 -21.32
CA GLN A 89 25.20 -12.55 -19.95
C GLN A 89 25.07 -11.08 -19.52
N ILE A 90 23.96 -10.75 -18.82
CA ILE A 90 23.68 -9.43 -18.26
C ILE A 90 23.55 -9.57 -16.75
N LEU A 91 24.18 -8.67 -15.99
CA LEU A 91 24.08 -8.58 -14.54
C LEU A 91 23.15 -7.43 -14.13
N LEU A 92 22.08 -7.73 -13.39
CA LEU A 92 21.22 -6.71 -12.83
C LEU A 92 21.76 -6.20 -11.51
N ARG A 93 21.91 -4.90 -11.44
CA ARG A 93 22.48 -4.19 -10.31
C ARG A 93 21.39 -3.57 -9.44
N LEU A 94 21.78 -3.19 -8.22
CA LEU A 94 20.94 -2.51 -7.25
C LEU A 94 19.66 -3.29 -6.91
N ARG A 95 19.75 -4.63 -6.94
CA ARG A 95 18.70 -5.50 -6.45
C ARG A 95 18.87 -5.73 -4.95
N SER A 96 17.76 -5.96 -4.26
CA SER A 96 17.73 -6.33 -2.85
C SER A 96 16.83 -7.55 -2.69
N ILE A 97 17.37 -8.62 -2.11
CA ILE A 97 16.67 -9.87 -1.85
C ILE A 97 16.79 -10.14 -0.35
N GLU A 98 15.67 -10.26 0.34
CA GLU A 98 15.60 -10.41 1.80
C GLU A 98 16.33 -9.27 2.56
N GLY A 99 16.20 -8.05 2.05
CA GLY A 99 16.84 -6.86 2.64
C GLY A 99 18.34 -6.75 2.45
N GLN A 100 18.98 -7.67 1.69
CA GLN A 100 20.41 -7.66 1.43
C GLN A 100 20.71 -7.38 -0.06
N PRO A 101 21.84 -6.72 -0.38
CA PRO A 101 22.24 -6.51 -1.76
C PRO A 101 22.39 -7.83 -2.52
N ALA A 102 21.92 -7.84 -3.76
CA ALA A 102 22.01 -8.96 -4.68
C ALA A 102 22.29 -8.47 -6.09
N VAL A 103 22.93 -9.32 -6.89
CA VAL A 103 23.09 -9.16 -8.33
C VAL A 103 22.37 -10.32 -8.99
N GLU A 104 21.31 -10.02 -9.74
CA GLU A 104 20.56 -11.02 -10.50
C GLU A 104 21.25 -11.26 -11.86
N VAL A 105 21.10 -12.44 -12.39
CA VAL A 105 21.84 -12.89 -13.57
C VAL A 105 20.86 -13.28 -14.68
N LEU A 106 20.98 -12.60 -15.80
CA LEU A 106 20.25 -12.90 -17.03
C LEU A 106 21.17 -13.50 -18.07
N THR A 107 20.75 -14.56 -18.74
CA THR A 107 21.50 -15.15 -19.82
C THR A 107 20.57 -15.55 -20.96
N PRO A 108 20.80 -15.13 -22.20
CA PRO A 108 20.01 -15.58 -23.33
C PRO A 108 20.13 -17.12 -23.52
N PHE A 109 18.99 -17.71 -23.87
CA PHE A 109 18.84 -19.15 -24.09
C PHE A 109 18.20 -19.38 -25.45
N ALA A 110 18.88 -20.03 -26.34
CA ALA A 110 18.40 -20.33 -27.69
C ALA A 110 17.78 -21.73 -27.74
N SER A 111 16.56 -21.83 -28.24
CA SER A 111 15.78 -23.06 -28.44
C SER A 111 15.18 -23.09 -29.83
N ASP A 112 14.53 -24.20 -30.20
CA ASP A 112 13.78 -24.34 -31.45
C ASP A 112 12.56 -23.42 -31.55
N HIS A 113 12.09 -22.90 -30.42
CA HIS A 113 10.97 -21.92 -30.32
C HIS A 113 11.46 -20.46 -30.33
N GLY A 114 12.74 -20.20 -30.58
CA GLY A 114 13.36 -18.87 -30.53
C GLY A 114 14.31 -18.69 -29.35
N ALA A 115 14.71 -17.46 -29.11
CA ALA A 115 15.58 -17.14 -28.00
C ALA A 115 14.83 -16.39 -26.89
N PHE A 116 15.14 -16.72 -25.65
CA PHE A 116 14.52 -16.20 -24.45
C PHE A 116 15.58 -15.64 -23.51
N LEU A 117 15.28 -14.55 -22.83
CA LEU A 117 16.09 -14.09 -21.73
C LEU A 117 15.76 -14.94 -20.49
N VAL A 118 16.74 -15.67 -19.96
CA VAL A 118 16.57 -16.54 -18.80
C VAL A 118 17.16 -15.88 -17.56
N HIS A 119 16.34 -15.65 -16.56
CA HIS A 119 16.73 -15.20 -15.24
C HIS A 119 17.19 -16.40 -14.42
N ARG A 120 18.50 -16.56 -14.28
CA ARG A 120 19.14 -17.73 -13.65
C ARG A 120 19.09 -17.73 -12.12
N GLY A 121 18.64 -16.63 -11.52
CA GLY A 121 18.69 -16.39 -10.08
C GLY A 121 19.67 -15.27 -9.72
N PHE A 122 20.18 -15.27 -8.50
CA PHE A 122 21.05 -14.20 -8.01
C PHE A 122 22.34 -14.71 -7.37
N VAL A 123 23.31 -13.79 -7.23
CA VAL A 123 24.56 -13.99 -6.49
C VAL A 123 24.70 -12.84 -5.48
N ARG A 124 25.21 -13.12 -4.29
CA ARG A 124 25.55 -12.07 -3.32
C ARG A 124 26.90 -11.44 -3.68
N PRO A 125 26.97 -10.12 -3.92
CA PRO A 125 28.25 -9.46 -4.18
C PRO A 125 29.06 -9.34 -2.86
N PRO A 126 30.41 -9.36 -2.92
CA PRO A 126 31.26 -9.17 -1.73
C PRO A 126 31.03 -7.80 -1.06
N LYS A 127 30.77 -6.77 -1.85
CA LYS A 127 30.32 -5.43 -1.43
C LYS A 127 29.16 -4.99 -2.31
N ALA A 128 28.29 -4.17 -1.79
CA ALA A 128 27.04 -3.76 -2.46
C ALA A 128 27.22 -3.16 -3.88
N ALA A 129 28.38 -2.55 -4.16
CA ALA A 129 28.69 -1.94 -5.45
C ALA A 129 29.46 -2.85 -6.40
N ASP A 130 29.98 -3.99 -5.95
CA ASP A 130 30.83 -4.87 -6.74
C ASP A 130 29.99 -5.74 -7.69
N LEU A 131 30.60 -6.10 -8.83
CA LEU A 131 30.09 -7.14 -9.72
C LEU A 131 30.70 -8.48 -9.31
N PRO A 132 29.91 -9.45 -8.84
CA PRO A 132 30.44 -10.74 -8.42
C PRO A 132 30.86 -11.60 -9.62
N ALA A 133 31.79 -12.52 -9.41
CA ALA A 133 32.02 -13.62 -10.36
C ALA A 133 30.79 -14.54 -10.38
N VAL A 134 30.32 -14.87 -11.57
CA VAL A 134 29.16 -15.73 -11.79
C VAL A 134 29.55 -17.05 -12.36
N ALA A 135 29.07 -18.15 -11.79
CA ALA A 135 29.30 -19.49 -12.34
C ALA A 135 28.69 -19.59 -13.76
N PRO A 136 29.49 -20.03 -14.77
CA PRO A 136 29.00 -20.18 -16.13
C PRO A 136 27.89 -21.24 -16.17
N PRO A 137 26.88 -21.09 -17.07
CA PRO A 137 25.90 -22.12 -17.31
C PRO A 137 26.52 -23.30 -18.07
N PRO A 138 25.85 -24.46 -18.16
CA PRO A 138 26.28 -25.58 -18.98
C PRO A 138 26.52 -25.19 -20.44
N ALA A 139 27.60 -25.70 -21.03
CA ALA A 139 27.98 -25.36 -22.41
C ALA A 139 27.18 -26.13 -23.48
N GLY A 140 26.56 -27.26 -23.12
CA GLY A 140 25.80 -28.14 -24.03
C GLY A 140 24.29 -27.80 -24.09
N PRO A 141 23.54 -28.56 -24.90
CA PRO A 141 22.09 -28.51 -24.87
C PRO A 141 21.60 -29.04 -23.52
N VAL A 142 20.64 -28.34 -22.95
CA VAL A 142 19.99 -28.69 -21.67
C VAL A 142 18.50 -28.48 -21.77
N THR A 143 17.75 -29.25 -21.01
CA THR A 143 16.33 -28.98 -20.74
C THR A 143 16.21 -28.22 -19.45
N ILE A 144 15.44 -27.14 -19.47
CA ILE A 144 15.20 -26.27 -18.32
C ILE A 144 13.71 -26.11 -18.06
N HIS A 145 13.38 -25.90 -16.80
CA HIS A 145 12.06 -25.48 -16.34
C HIS A 145 12.15 -24.02 -15.90
N GLY A 146 11.26 -23.19 -16.42
CA GLY A 146 11.23 -21.77 -16.09
C GLY A 146 9.82 -21.22 -16.13
N ARG A 147 9.57 -20.19 -15.35
CA ARG A 147 8.27 -19.50 -15.32
C ARG A 147 8.26 -18.32 -16.25
N ILE A 148 7.22 -18.22 -17.05
CA ILE A 148 6.98 -17.06 -17.94
C ILE A 148 6.76 -15.82 -17.08
N ARG A 149 7.47 -14.74 -17.40
CA ARG A 149 7.39 -13.47 -16.70
C ARG A 149 7.29 -12.30 -17.66
N ALA A 150 6.42 -11.35 -17.34
CA ALA A 150 6.31 -10.08 -18.05
C ALA A 150 7.61 -9.27 -17.94
N SER A 151 7.93 -8.49 -18.98
CA SER A 151 8.98 -7.47 -18.90
C SER A 151 8.71 -6.49 -17.74
N GLU A 152 9.75 -6.10 -17.00
CA GLU A 152 9.68 -5.04 -16.00
C GLU A 152 9.67 -3.64 -16.65
N GLY A 153 9.98 -3.57 -17.94
CA GLY A 153 10.23 -2.33 -18.66
C GLY A 153 11.53 -1.66 -18.25
N THR A 154 11.89 -0.64 -19.01
CA THR A 154 13.11 0.14 -18.75
C THR A 154 12.80 1.63 -18.68
N SER A 155 13.47 2.33 -17.76
CA SER A 155 13.39 3.80 -17.65
C SER A 155 14.51 4.44 -18.48
N PRO A 156 14.31 5.66 -19.02
CA PRO A 156 15.32 6.39 -19.75
C PRO A 156 16.65 6.48 -18.97
N GLY A 157 17.76 6.13 -19.64
CA GLY A 157 19.09 6.14 -19.04
C GLY A 157 19.41 4.98 -18.10
N ARG A 158 18.51 3.98 -17.97
CA ARG A 158 18.69 2.79 -17.13
C ARG A 158 18.66 1.48 -17.90
N GLY A 159 18.85 1.53 -19.21
CA GLY A 159 18.91 0.37 -20.07
C GLY A 159 20.16 -0.48 -19.89
N VAL A 160 20.25 -1.53 -20.69
CA VAL A 160 21.40 -2.41 -20.75
C VAL A 160 22.62 -1.63 -21.24
N ALA A 161 23.69 -1.63 -20.45
CA ALA A 161 24.92 -0.91 -20.77
C ALA A 161 26.16 -1.65 -20.21
N PRO A 162 27.33 -1.53 -20.85
CA PRO A 162 28.55 -2.16 -20.37
C PRO A 162 29.16 -1.41 -19.18
N ILE A 163 29.68 -2.17 -18.22
CA ILE A 163 30.61 -1.69 -17.20
C ILE A 163 31.86 -2.54 -17.33
N GLY A 164 32.93 -1.96 -17.85
CA GLY A 164 34.12 -2.73 -18.28
C GLY A 164 33.75 -3.73 -19.38
N HIS A 165 33.96 -5.00 -19.12
CA HIS A 165 33.64 -6.09 -20.06
C HIS A 165 32.29 -6.78 -19.75
N THR A 166 31.54 -6.29 -18.79
CA THR A 166 30.28 -6.92 -18.31
C THR A 166 29.10 -6.10 -18.70
N MET A 167 28.11 -6.70 -19.38
CA MET A 167 26.82 -6.05 -19.62
C MET A 167 26.03 -5.98 -18.33
N THR A 168 25.45 -4.83 -18.04
CA THR A 168 24.68 -4.59 -16.82
C THR A 168 23.36 -3.90 -17.12
N ALA A 169 22.36 -4.12 -16.26
CA ALA A 169 21.06 -3.46 -16.32
C ALA A 169 20.52 -3.17 -14.91
N TYR A 170 19.40 -2.48 -14.83
CA TYR A 170 18.68 -2.19 -13.58
C TYR A 170 17.29 -2.85 -13.52
N SER A 171 16.77 -3.30 -14.66
CA SER A 171 15.49 -3.99 -14.79
C SER A 171 15.57 -5.09 -15.85
N ILE A 172 14.61 -6.01 -15.81
CA ILE A 172 14.52 -7.09 -16.79
C ILE A 172 13.61 -6.62 -17.93
N ASP A 173 14.24 -6.22 -19.03
CA ASP A 173 13.52 -5.82 -20.25
C ASP A 173 14.13 -6.55 -21.46
N PRO A 174 13.43 -7.59 -21.98
CA PRO A 174 13.90 -8.33 -23.14
C PRO A 174 14.13 -7.46 -24.37
N ALA A 175 13.29 -6.44 -24.61
CA ALA A 175 13.44 -5.56 -25.77
C ALA A 175 14.69 -4.67 -25.66
N ASP A 176 15.06 -4.27 -24.45
CA ASP A 176 16.29 -3.53 -24.20
C ASP A 176 17.53 -4.43 -24.33
N ALA A 177 17.43 -5.66 -23.79
CA ALA A 177 18.47 -6.67 -23.95
C ALA A 177 18.69 -7.05 -25.42
N GLU A 178 17.62 -7.22 -26.21
CA GLU A 178 17.69 -7.47 -27.65
C GLU A 178 18.49 -6.39 -28.37
N ARG A 179 18.17 -5.11 -28.13
CA ARG A 179 18.87 -3.98 -28.74
C ARG A 179 20.36 -3.92 -28.37
N ALA A 180 20.67 -4.20 -27.11
CA ALA A 180 22.06 -4.14 -26.62
C ALA A 180 22.93 -5.33 -27.06
N LEU A 181 22.31 -6.50 -27.17
CA LEU A 181 23.04 -7.75 -27.53
C LEU A 181 23.02 -8.07 -29.04
N GLY A 182 22.13 -7.40 -29.81
CA GLY A 182 21.92 -7.72 -31.23
C GLY A 182 21.35 -9.13 -31.45
N THR A 183 20.61 -9.66 -30.50
CA THR A 183 20.03 -11.01 -30.53
C THR A 183 18.53 -10.91 -30.37
N SER A 184 17.73 -11.37 -31.32
CA SER A 184 16.29 -11.38 -31.22
C SER A 184 15.83 -12.21 -30.02
N LEU A 185 14.97 -11.62 -29.16
CA LEU A 185 14.49 -12.23 -27.94
C LEU A 185 12.95 -12.14 -27.89
N ALA A 186 12.31 -13.13 -27.28
CA ALA A 186 10.90 -13.06 -26.98
C ALA A 186 10.59 -11.85 -26.05
N PRO A 187 9.40 -11.22 -26.14
CA PRO A 187 9.06 -10.03 -25.34
C PRO A 187 8.78 -10.30 -23.85
N PHE A 188 9.02 -11.51 -23.41
CA PHE A 188 8.92 -11.98 -22.03
C PHE A 188 10.20 -12.72 -21.65
N TYR A 189 10.44 -12.88 -20.35
CA TYR A 189 11.57 -13.65 -19.88
C TYR A 189 11.14 -14.92 -19.13
N LEU A 190 12.08 -15.82 -18.92
CA LEU A 190 11.86 -17.05 -18.16
C LEU A 190 12.63 -16.97 -16.85
N GLN A 191 11.92 -16.98 -15.73
CA GLN A 191 12.51 -17.13 -14.42
C GLN A 191 12.80 -18.61 -14.18
N LEU A 192 14.06 -18.98 -14.10
CA LEU A 192 14.50 -20.36 -13.94
C LEU A 192 14.01 -20.91 -12.59
N SER A 193 13.46 -22.11 -12.60
CA SER A 193 13.08 -22.82 -11.38
C SER A 193 14.34 -23.27 -10.61
N ALA A 194 14.19 -23.57 -9.33
CA ALA A 194 15.30 -24.06 -8.51
C ALA A 194 15.86 -25.38 -9.06
N ASP A 195 17.13 -25.63 -8.82
CA ASP A 195 17.82 -26.88 -9.15
C ASP A 195 17.82 -27.26 -10.64
N GLN A 196 17.61 -26.28 -11.53
CA GLN A 196 17.70 -26.48 -12.96
C GLN A 196 19.14 -26.31 -13.46
N PRO A 197 19.51 -26.91 -14.63
CA PRO A 197 20.79 -26.68 -15.23
C PRO A 197 21.09 -25.20 -15.43
N GLY A 198 22.13 -24.68 -14.79
CA GLY A 198 22.53 -23.28 -14.85
C GLY A 198 21.84 -22.37 -13.82
N SER A 199 21.02 -22.90 -12.91
CA SER A 199 20.44 -22.13 -11.81
C SER A 199 21.51 -21.65 -10.82
N LEU A 200 21.26 -20.47 -10.26
CA LEU A 200 22.00 -19.87 -9.15
C LEU A 200 21.09 -19.88 -7.91
N SER A 201 21.34 -19.00 -6.94
CA SER A 201 20.39 -18.85 -5.83
C SER A 201 19.00 -18.50 -6.38
N PRO A 202 17.97 -19.28 -6.06
CA PRO A 202 16.66 -19.12 -6.69
C PRO A 202 15.95 -17.85 -6.20
N ILE A 203 15.15 -17.25 -7.07
CA ILE A 203 14.24 -16.17 -6.70
C ILE A 203 12.95 -16.80 -6.17
N ALA A 204 12.57 -16.43 -4.96
CA ALA A 204 11.34 -16.92 -4.37
C ALA A 204 10.11 -16.48 -5.18
N LEU A 205 9.08 -17.32 -5.21
CA LEU A 205 7.78 -16.93 -5.75
C LEU A 205 7.21 -15.77 -4.93
N PRO A 206 6.47 -14.85 -5.58
CA PRO A 206 5.90 -13.73 -4.86
C PRO A 206 4.93 -14.24 -3.78
N GLN A 207 4.99 -13.62 -2.63
CA GLN A 207 3.98 -13.83 -1.61
C GLN A 207 2.63 -13.33 -2.13
N LEU A 208 1.58 -14.10 -1.91
CA LEU A 208 0.22 -13.66 -2.23
C LEU A 208 -0.12 -12.45 -1.38
N GLU A 209 -0.45 -11.34 -2.02
CA GLU A 209 -0.81 -10.13 -1.30
C GLU A 209 -2.16 -10.30 -0.60
N SER A 210 -2.21 -10.03 0.69
CA SER A 210 -3.43 -10.01 1.49
C SER A 210 -3.57 -8.66 2.18
N GLY A 211 -3.76 -7.59 1.38
CA GLY A 211 -3.99 -6.27 1.94
C GLY A 211 -5.44 -6.12 2.46
N PRO A 212 -5.69 -5.24 3.43
CA PRO A 212 -7.03 -5.00 3.99
C PRO A 212 -7.90 -4.13 3.07
N TYR A 213 -7.72 -4.24 1.76
CA TYR A 213 -8.37 -3.37 0.75
C TYR A 213 -9.89 -3.46 0.78
N LEU A 214 -10.44 -4.68 0.92
CA LEU A 214 -11.88 -4.90 1.02
C LEU A 214 -12.46 -4.25 2.28
N SER A 215 -11.80 -4.46 3.42
CA SER A 215 -12.25 -3.89 4.71
C SER A 215 -12.26 -2.37 4.68
N TYR A 216 -11.21 -1.73 4.12
CA TYR A 216 -11.18 -0.28 3.95
C TYR A 216 -12.21 0.21 2.93
N GLY A 217 -12.45 -0.51 1.85
CA GLY A 217 -13.50 -0.17 0.90
C GLY A 217 -14.87 -0.13 1.55
N LEU A 218 -15.22 -1.18 2.33
CA LEU A 218 -16.47 -1.24 3.09
C LEU A 218 -16.54 -0.17 4.18
N GLN A 219 -15.43 0.15 4.84
CA GLN A 219 -15.35 1.21 5.84
C GLN A 219 -15.65 2.59 5.24
N TRP A 220 -15.12 2.91 4.05
CA TRP A 220 -15.44 4.16 3.37
C TRP A 220 -16.92 4.25 2.99
N LEU A 221 -17.54 3.15 2.54
CA LEU A 221 -18.99 3.10 2.29
C LEU A 221 -19.78 3.34 3.58
N ALA A 222 -19.37 2.70 4.68
CA ALA A 222 -20.01 2.90 5.98
C ALA A 222 -19.90 4.36 6.46
N PHE A 223 -18.73 4.99 6.33
CA PHE A 223 -18.55 6.40 6.68
C PHE A 223 -19.38 7.34 5.82
N GLY A 224 -19.46 7.08 4.51
CA GLY A 224 -20.30 7.82 3.59
C GLY A 224 -21.79 7.79 3.97
N ILE A 225 -22.26 6.70 4.58
CA ILE A 225 -23.63 6.55 5.08
C ILE A 225 -23.79 7.15 6.49
N MET A 226 -22.87 6.82 7.41
CA MET A 226 -23.00 7.21 8.83
C MET A 226 -22.87 8.71 9.06
N ALA A 227 -22.02 9.41 8.29
CA ALA A 227 -21.83 10.83 8.47
C ALA A 227 -23.11 11.65 8.19
N PRO A 228 -23.85 11.47 7.08
CA PRO A 228 -25.16 12.11 6.86
C PRO A 228 -26.20 11.70 7.90
N LEU A 229 -26.26 10.42 8.28
CA LEU A 229 -27.20 9.93 9.31
C LEU A 229 -26.90 10.55 10.66
N GLY A 230 -25.63 10.71 11.05
CA GLY A 230 -25.23 11.39 12.27
C GLY A 230 -25.70 12.84 12.29
N VAL A 231 -25.47 13.59 11.22
CA VAL A 231 -25.94 14.98 11.11
C VAL A 231 -27.45 15.05 11.12
N ALA A 232 -28.16 14.17 10.43
CA ALA A 232 -29.60 14.09 10.45
C ALA A 232 -30.14 13.82 11.89
N TYR A 233 -29.49 12.91 12.61
CA TYR A 233 -29.83 12.61 14.01
C TYR A 233 -29.61 13.83 14.93
N PHE A 234 -28.48 14.53 14.79
CA PHE A 234 -28.22 15.76 15.57
C PHE A 234 -29.23 16.87 15.27
N LEU A 235 -29.56 17.06 14.00
CA LEU A 235 -30.60 18.01 13.60
C LEU A 235 -31.96 17.63 14.20
N TYR A 236 -32.31 16.36 14.14
CA TYR A 236 -33.57 15.89 14.74
C TYR A 236 -33.62 16.14 16.24
N THR A 237 -32.56 15.83 16.99
CA THR A 237 -32.49 16.02 18.43
C THR A 237 -32.51 17.52 18.79
N GLU A 238 -31.82 18.39 18.07
CA GLU A 238 -31.81 19.84 18.26
C GLU A 238 -33.20 20.44 18.04
N ILE A 239 -33.89 20.03 16.97
CA ILE A 239 -35.25 20.48 16.67
C ILE A 239 -36.22 20.00 17.78
N ARG A 240 -36.08 18.76 18.24
CA ARG A 240 -36.90 18.18 19.29
C ARG A 240 -36.71 18.88 20.63
N GLN A 241 -35.48 19.18 21.04
CA GLN A 241 -35.15 19.88 22.27
C GLN A 241 -35.69 21.30 22.27
N ARG A 242 -35.59 22.02 21.14
CA ARG A 242 -36.16 23.39 21.02
C ARG A 242 -37.66 23.41 21.05
N ARG A 243 -38.35 22.35 20.59
CA ARG A 243 -39.81 22.21 20.72
C ARG A 243 -40.25 21.89 22.15
N ARG A 244 -39.36 21.30 22.98
CA ARG A 244 -39.63 20.92 24.37
C ARG A 244 -39.24 21.98 25.39
N ARG A 245 -38.57 23.08 25.01
CA ARG A 245 -38.38 24.23 25.88
C ARG A 245 -39.68 24.96 25.95
N PRO A 246 -40.48 24.82 27.07
CA PRO A 246 -41.61 25.67 27.30
C PRO A 246 -41.08 27.09 27.53
N GLU A 247 -41.86 28.06 27.18
CA GLU A 247 -41.74 29.49 27.59
C GLU A 247 -41.97 29.64 29.10
N ASP A 248 -41.23 28.92 29.93
CA ASP A 248 -41.30 29.04 31.39
C ASP A 248 -40.07 29.75 31.93
N VAL A 249 -39.81 30.93 31.40
CA VAL A 249 -39.28 32.02 32.23
C VAL A 249 -40.28 33.12 32.12
N ALA A 250 -41.35 32.96 32.89
CA ALA A 250 -42.17 34.11 33.25
C ALA A 250 -41.25 35.22 33.78
N PRO A 251 -41.34 36.47 33.34
CA PRO A 251 -40.55 37.54 33.89
C PRO A 251 -40.88 37.58 35.39
N THR A 252 -39.85 37.43 36.20
CA THR A 252 -39.94 37.61 37.65
C THR A 252 -40.67 38.95 37.86
N SER A 253 -41.96 38.89 38.31
CA SER A 253 -42.75 40.05 38.51
C SER A 253 -42.04 40.99 39.50
N PRO A 254 -42.10 42.28 39.33
CA PRO A 254 -41.44 43.25 40.21
C PRO A 254 -41.77 43.05 41.66
N ASP A 255 -42.90 42.41 41.95
CA ASP A 255 -43.45 42.09 43.28
C ASP A 255 -42.53 41.17 44.13
N THR A 256 -41.72 40.34 43.55
CA THR A 256 -40.82 39.47 44.30
C THR A 256 -39.59 40.22 44.86
N LYS A 257 -39.13 41.26 44.19
CA LYS A 257 -38.07 42.15 44.74
C LYS A 257 -38.58 43.01 45.89
N GLU A 258 -39.85 43.41 45.85
CA GLU A 258 -40.47 44.22 46.90
C GLU A 258 -40.81 43.37 48.12
N ARG A 259 -41.25 42.13 47.96
CA ARG A 259 -41.47 41.18 49.07
C ARG A 259 -40.17 40.80 49.79
N LEU A 260 -39.07 40.66 49.08
CA LEU A 260 -37.71 40.39 49.67
C LEU A 260 -37.20 41.63 50.46
N ARG A 261 -37.49 42.83 50.01
CA ARG A 261 -37.18 44.06 50.75
C ARG A 261 -38.08 44.24 52.01
N ALA A 262 -39.32 43.84 51.91
CA ALA A 262 -40.26 43.91 53.06
C ALA A 262 -39.93 42.85 54.13
N ALA A 263 -39.26 41.76 53.79
CA ALA A 263 -38.84 40.71 54.73
C ALA A 263 -37.58 41.05 55.54
N GLY A 264 -37.06 42.27 55.46
CA GLY A 264 -36.05 42.78 56.39
C GLY A 264 -34.64 42.15 56.31
N ILE A 265 -34.30 41.47 55.25
CA ILE A 265 -32.94 40.90 55.07
C ILE A 265 -32.02 42.04 54.65
N ARG A 266 -31.42 42.74 55.67
CA ARG A 266 -30.28 43.63 55.44
C ARG A 266 -29.10 42.78 54.95
N SER A 267 -28.60 43.11 53.77
CA SER A 267 -27.34 42.52 53.27
C SER A 267 -26.19 43.02 54.15
N GLY A 268 -25.72 42.15 55.05
CA GLY A 268 -24.51 42.36 55.79
C GLY A 268 -23.34 42.32 54.80
N SER A 269 -22.48 43.32 54.91
CA SER A 269 -21.23 43.40 54.19
C SER A 269 -20.36 42.21 54.54
N ALA A 270 -20.33 41.21 53.63
CA ALA A 270 -19.39 40.11 53.74
C ALA A 270 -17.99 40.58 53.32
N GLN A 271 -17.08 40.58 54.27
CA GLN A 271 -15.64 40.75 54.08
C GLN A 271 -15.15 39.74 53.02
N ARG A 272 -14.44 40.27 52.08
CA ARG A 272 -13.72 39.53 51.00
C ARG A 272 -12.63 38.67 51.62
N PRO A 273 -12.59 37.35 51.51
CA PRO A 273 -11.45 36.55 51.89
C PRO A 273 -10.31 36.84 50.93
N THR A 274 -9.16 37.18 51.45
CA THR A 274 -7.89 37.24 50.73
C THR A 274 -7.52 35.84 50.23
N ILE A 275 -7.48 35.70 48.93
CA ILE A 275 -7.02 34.45 48.27
C ILE A 275 -5.52 34.34 48.49
N GLY A 276 -5.12 33.35 49.27
CA GLY A 276 -3.74 32.95 49.44
C GLY A 276 -3.14 32.46 48.08
N ALA A 277 -1.86 32.73 47.90
CA ALA A 277 -1.09 32.46 46.71
C ALA A 277 -1.23 30.99 46.24
N ALA A 278 -1.41 30.82 44.95
CA ALA A 278 -1.37 29.49 44.28
C ALA A 278 0.05 28.89 44.45
N PRO A 279 0.16 27.56 44.67
CA PRO A 279 1.43 26.88 44.68
C PRO A 279 2.03 26.88 43.27
N THR A 280 3.31 27.08 43.21
CA THR A 280 4.14 27.12 42.02
C THR A 280 4.13 25.75 41.28
N THR A 281 4.15 25.79 39.98
CA THR A 281 4.08 24.67 39.01
C THR A 281 5.23 23.65 39.09
N GLU A 282 6.18 23.76 39.99
CA GLU A 282 7.33 22.84 40.13
C GLU A 282 7.01 21.55 40.91
N ASP A 283 6.02 21.56 41.81
CA ASP A 283 5.69 20.36 42.63
C ASP A 283 4.84 19.30 41.89
N SER A 284 4.18 19.68 40.80
CA SER A 284 3.36 18.72 40.03
C SER A 284 4.15 17.85 39.08
N ASP A 285 5.26 18.34 38.55
CA ASP A 285 6.09 17.60 37.59
C ASP A 285 6.92 16.49 38.26
N ASP A 286 7.31 16.66 39.49
CA ASP A 286 8.09 15.67 40.22
C ASP A 286 7.19 14.50 40.73
N GLU A 287 5.93 14.75 41.02
CA GLU A 287 4.98 13.70 41.39
C GLU A 287 4.59 12.85 40.17
N VAL A 288 4.46 13.45 38.99
CA VAL A 288 4.20 12.75 37.73
C VAL A 288 5.41 11.90 37.32
N LYS A 289 6.64 12.42 37.44
CA LYS A 289 7.87 11.66 37.18
C LYS A 289 8.03 10.46 38.09
N ARG A 290 7.70 10.58 39.38
CA ARG A 290 7.76 9.49 40.35
C ARG A 290 6.75 8.37 40.05
N LYS A 291 5.53 8.73 39.67
CA LYS A 291 4.50 7.76 39.26
C LYS A 291 4.81 7.06 37.93
N LEU A 292 5.55 7.69 37.02
CA LEU A 292 6.01 7.06 35.79
C LEU A 292 7.19 6.11 36.02
N ALA A 293 8.11 6.44 36.91
CA ALA A 293 9.23 5.57 37.27
C ALA A 293 8.78 4.27 37.96
N ASP A 294 7.74 4.33 38.81
CA ASP A 294 7.17 3.16 39.48
C ASP A 294 6.40 2.23 38.50
N ARG A 295 5.92 2.73 37.37
CA ARG A 295 5.12 1.94 36.42
C ARG A 295 5.93 1.27 35.33
N TYR A 296 7.12 1.78 35.01
CA TYR A 296 7.94 1.33 33.90
C TYR A 296 9.37 0.93 34.30
N GLY A 297 9.55 0.47 35.54
CA GLY A 297 10.77 -0.10 36.11
C GLY A 297 12.03 0.00 35.24
N SER A 298 13.10 0.59 35.79
CA SER A 298 14.40 0.66 35.14
C SER A 298 14.88 -0.71 34.65
N GLY A 299 14.88 -0.92 33.31
CA GLY A 299 15.57 -1.98 32.64
C GLY A 299 16.63 -1.37 31.76
#